data_d11e3d1a49a7927d8228a77e9af3df60
#
_entry.id   d11e3d1a49a7927d8228a77e9af3df60
#
_cell.length_a   1.000
_cell.length_b   1.000
_cell.length_c   1.000
_cell.angle_alpha   90.00
_cell.angle_beta   90.00
_cell.angle_gamma   90.00
#
_symmetry.space_group_name_H-M   'P 1'
#
loop_
_entity.id
_entity.type
_entity.pdbx_description
1 polymer ?
#
loop_
_entity_poly.entity_id
_entity_poly.type
_entity_poly.pdbx_seq_one_letter_code
_entity_poly.pdbx_strand_id
1 'polypeptide(L)'
;MENILEIKNLSKKYNSFELKNINIELPKGTIMGFIGENGAGKTTTIKSILNIINKDSGQIKIFGLDNKETKIKEDIGVVLDDSFLSEYLNSLDINKIMKNIYKNWDEKLYFKYIEDFKLSKEKILKEYSNGMKMKLKIAVALSHHPKLLILDEPTLGLDPIARNEILDIFQEFIQDENKGIFVSSHITSDLEHIADYITFINNGEIIFSKTKDELLESYGIARCSKEQFDKIKKEDYIKYKKNKYEYDVLIENKYEFRKNYNISVIDKTSLEDIMLIYIKGEK
;
A
#
# COMPACT_ATOMS: atom_id res chain seq x y z
N MET A 1 -8.56 13.77 13.15
CA MET A 1 -8.99 12.36 13.01
C MET A 1 -8.10 11.52 13.92
N GLU A 2 -8.60 10.40 14.45
CA GLU A 2 -7.80 9.49 15.26
C GLU A 2 -7.06 8.51 14.32
N ASN A 3 -5.75 8.33 14.55
CA ASN A 3 -4.95 7.43 13.73
C ASN A 3 -5.04 5.98 14.24
N ILE A 4 -5.21 5.03 13.31
CA ILE A 4 -5.20 3.60 13.62
C ILE A 4 -3.76 3.05 13.64
N LEU A 5 -2.87 3.65 12.83
CA LEU A 5 -1.43 3.36 12.77
C LEU A 5 -0.64 4.68 12.75
N GLU A 6 0.36 4.77 13.61
CA GLU A 6 1.31 5.89 13.64
C GLU A 6 2.75 5.36 13.64
N ILE A 7 3.56 5.90 12.75
CA ILE A 7 4.99 5.64 12.68
C ILE A 7 5.71 6.98 12.79
N LYS A 8 6.65 7.09 13.74
CA LYS A 8 7.47 8.28 13.96
C LYS A 8 8.94 7.95 13.97
N ASN A 9 9.69 8.55 13.05
CA ASN A 9 11.14 8.48 12.94
C ASN A 9 11.67 7.04 12.87
N LEU A 10 10.93 6.13 12.23
CA LEU A 10 11.35 4.75 12.08
C LEU A 10 12.59 4.66 11.21
N SER A 11 13.64 4.05 11.75
CA SER A 11 14.86 3.75 11.01
C SER A 11 15.29 2.30 11.21
N LYS A 12 15.82 1.72 10.13
CA LYS A 12 16.35 0.35 10.12
C LYS A 12 17.49 0.25 9.12
N LYS A 13 18.67 -0.12 9.59
CA LYS A 13 19.87 -0.22 8.77
C LYS A 13 20.27 -1.69 8.54
N TYR A 14 20.60 -1.98 7.31
CA TYR A 14 21.25 -3.20 6.84
C TYR A 14 22.56 -2.84 6.12
N ASN A 15 23.38 -3.81 5.78
CA ASN A 15 24.65 -3.55 5.10
C ASN A 15 24.51 -2.79 3.77
N SER A 16 23.45 -3.06 3.01
CA SER A 16 23.23 -2.51 1.66
C SER A 16 21.98 -1.63 1.52
N PHE A 17 21.22 -1.45 2.62
CA PHE A 17 19.95 -0.73 2.59
C PHE A 17 19.63 -0.10 3.94
N GLU A 18 18.96 1.04 3.93
CA GLU A 18 18.53 1.72 5.15
C GLU A 18 17.14 2.34 4.97
N LEU A 19 16.22 2.07 5.91
CA LEU A 19 15.04 2.90 6.13
C LEU A 19 15.46 4.11 6.93
N LYS A 20 15.14 5.32 6.45
CA LYS A 20 15.60 6.57 7.04
C LYS A 20 14.41 7.41 7.47
N ASN A 21 14.24 7.52 8.77
CA ASN A 21 13.31 8.48 9.39
C ASN A 21 11.87 8.40 8.80
N ILE A 22 11.33 7.19 8.66
CA ILE A 22 9.99 6.97 8.11
C ILE A 22 8.94 7.51 9.08
N ASN A 23 8.06 8.36 8.56
CA ASN A 23 6.92 8.92 9.27
C ASN A 23 5.65 8.63 8.47
N ILE A 24 4.67 7.97 9.09
CA ILE A 24 3.39 7.58 8.46
C ILE A 24 2.28 7.72 9.50
N GLU A 25 1.15 8.28 9.07
CA GLU A 25 -0.06 8.37 9.87
C GLU A 25 -1.24 7.87 9.04
N LEU A 26 -1.85 6.76 9.47
CA LEU A 26 -3.05 6.19 8.84
C LEU A 26 -4.27 6.53 9.69
N PRO A 27 -5.17 7.40 9.22
CA PRO A 27 -6.42 7.67 9.91
C PRO A 27 -7.35 6.45 9.94
N LYS A 28 -8.21 6.35 10.96
CA LYS A 28 -9.32 5.40 10.97
C LYS A 28 -10.28 5.67 9.80
N GLY A 29 -10.97 4.64 9.33
CA GLY A 29 -11.91 4.71 8.22
C GLY A 29 -11.26 4.90 6.86
N THR A 30 -9.94 4.67 6.70
CA THR A 30 -9.24 4.95 5.44
C THR A 30 -8.34 3.82 4.98
N ILE A 31 -8.08 3.81 3.67
CA ILE A 31 -7.12 2.93 2.99
C ILE A 31 -5.90 3.75 2.62
N MET A 32 -4.73 3.35 3.11
CA MET A 32 -3.46 3.92 2.69
C MET A 32 -2.74 2.98 1.74
N GLY A 33 -2.52 3.43 0.52
CA GLY A 33 -1.64 2.80 -0.46
C GLY A 33 -0.18 3.18 -0.18
N PHE A 34 0.65 2.17 0.04
CA PHE A 34 2.09 2.33 0.24
C PHE A 34 2.84 1.89 -1.00
N ILE A 35 3.24 2.86 -1.83
CA ILE A 35 3.80 2.62 -3.15
C ILE A 35 5.31 2.82 -3.17
N GLY A 36 5.99 2.11 -4.09
CA GLY A 36 7.43 2.22 -4.30
C GLY A 36 7.96 1.09 -5.17
N GLU A 37 9.15 1.27 -5.74
CA GLU A 37 9.83 0.22 -6.50
C GLU A 37 10.19 -1.00 -5.63
N ASN A 38 10.54 -2.11 -6.28
CA ASN A 38 11.10 -3.26 -5.57
C ASN A 38 12.43 -2.86 -4.90
N GLY A 39 12.58 -3.22 -3.62
CA GLY A 39 13.74 -2.81 -2.83
C GLY A 39 13.62 -1.41 -2.21
N ALA A 40 12.58 -0.62 -2.46
CA ALA A 40 12.42 0.72 -1.87
C ALA A 40 12.22 0.72 -0.34
N GLY A 41 11.85 -0.43 0.27
CA GLY A 41 11.67 -0.57 1.72
C GLY A 41 10.26 -0.91 2.18
N LYS A 42 9.32 -1.19 1.27
CA LYS A 42 7.92 -1.52 1.60
C LYS A 42 7.81 -2.68 2.58
N THR A 43 8.31 -3.86 2.22
CA THR A 43 8.26 -5.07 3.06
C THR A 43 9.02 -4.88 4.38
N THR A 44 10.14 -4.14 4.38
CA THR A 44 10.89 -3.83 5.60
C THR A 44 10.07 -2.97 6.55
N THR A 45 9.36 -1.97 6.02
CA THR A 45 8.44 -1.13 6.81
C THR A 45 7.31 -1.97 7.38
N ILE A 46 6.65 -2.80 6.58
CA ILE A 46 5.58 -3.71 7.03
C ILE A 46 6.07 -4.67 8.10
N LYS A 47 7.22 -5.33 7.89
CA LYS A 47 7.80 -6.24 8.90
C LYS A 47 8.17 -5.51 10.20
N SER A 48 8.54 -4.22 10.13
CA SER A 48 8.78 -3.38 11.32
C SER A 48 7.47 -3.04 12.04
N ILE A 49 6.40 -2.71 11.31
CA ILE A 49 5.07 -2.45 11.87
C ILE A 49 4.58 -3.67 12.66
N LEU A 50 4.71 -4.86 12.09
CA LEU A 50 4.30 -6.13 12.67
C LEU A 50 5.24 -6.63 13.79
N ASN A 51 6.33 -5.91 14.08
CA ASN A 51 7.38 -6.30 15.01
C ASN A 51 7.97 -7.69 14.69
N ILE A 52 8.02 -8.05 13.39
CA ILE A 52 8.70 -9.27 12.90
C ILE A 52 10.21 -9.04 12.86
N ILE A 53 10.64 -7.80 12.56
CA ILE A 53 12.03 -7.36 12.60
C ILE A 53 12.19 -6.23 13.62
N ASN A 54 13.34 -6.19 14.27
CA ASN A 54 13.66 -5.11 15.22
C ASN A 54 14.07 -3.85 14.46
N LYS A 55 13.39 -2.74 14.76
CA LYS A 55 13.80 -1.40 14.31
C LYS A 55 15.02 -0.92 15.11
N ASP A 56 15.83 -0.05 14.51
CA ASP A 56 17.01 0.52 15.20
C ASP A 56 16.62 1.78 15.98
N SER A 57 15.65 2.58 15.47
CA SER A 57 15.09 3.73 16.16
C SER A 57 13.65 4.01 15.76
N GLY A 58 13.02 5.00 16.41
CA GLY A 58 11.66 5.43 16.14
C GLY A 58 10.60 4.72 16.97
N GLN A 59 9.37 5.13 16.79
CA GLN A 59 8.19 4.60 17.49
C GLN A 59 7.13 4.17 16.49
N ILE A 60 6.45 3.05 16.78
CA ILE A 60 5.31 2.55 16.02
C ILE A 60 4.18 2.31 17.01
N LYS A 61 3.04 2.92 16.76
CA LYS A 61 1.80 2.71 17.53
C LYS A 61 0.71 2.17 16.64
N ILE A 62 -0.01 1.18 17.13
CA ILE A 62 -1.21 0.60 16.51
C ILE A 62 -2.32 0.70 17.56
N PHE A 63 -3.46 1.28 17.19
CA PHE A 63 -4.55 1.58 18.14
C PHE A 63 -4.10 2.41 19.35
N GLY A 64 -3.11 3.31 19.16
CA GLY A 64 -2.51 4.11 20.22
C GLY A 64 -1.51 3.39 21.13
N LEU A 65 -1.30 2.08 20.96
CA LEU A 65 -0.42 1.23 21.76
C LEU A 65 0.89 0.93 21.03
N ASP A 66 1.96 0.64 21.77
CA ASP A 66 3.24 0.22 21.16
C ASP A 66 3.05 -1.10 20.36
N ASN A 67 3.66 -1.19 19.19
CA ASN A 67 3.52 -2.35 18.31
C ASN A 67 4.11 -3.66 18.88
N LYS A 68 4.78 -3.62 20.02
CA LYS A 68 5.27 -4.80 20.75
C LYS A 68 4.20 -5.44 21.63
N GLU A 69 3.12 -4.71 21.94
CA GLU A 69 2.03 -5.21 22.77
C GLU A 69 1.32 -6.40 22.09
N THR A 70 1.29 -7.55 22.77
CA THR A 70 0.68 -8.77 22.19
C THR A 70 -0.82 -8.66 21.98
N LYS A 71 -1.50 -7.85 22.82
CA LYS A 71 -2.96 -7.67 22.75
C LYS A 71 -3.47 -7.06 21.45
N ILE A 72 -2.63 -6.27 20.75
CA ILE A 72 -3.03 -5.65 19.48
C ILE A 72 -3.10 -6.66 18.33
N LYS A 73 -2.39 -7.79 18.45
CA LYS A 73 -2.28 -8.79 17.37
C LYS A 73 -3.61 -9.47 17.04
N GLU A 74 -4.51 -9.56 18.02
CA GLU A 74 -5.86 -10.10 17.83
C GLU A 74 -6.72 -9.25 16.86
N ASP A 75 -6.43 -7.94 16.81
CA ASP A 75 -7.17 -6.97 16.00
C ASP A 75 -6.48 -6.64 14.64
N ILE A 76 -5.39 -7.37 14.29
CA ILE A 76 -4.66 -7.13 13.05
C ILE A 76 -4.78 -8.33 12.11
N GLY A 77 -5.37 -8.12 10.93
CA GLY A 77 -5.35 -9.08 9.82
C GLY A 77 -4.11 -8.84 8.95
N VAL A 78 -3.37 -9.91 8.66
CA VAL A 78 -2.10 -9.81 7.96
C VAL A 78 -2.08 -10.70 6.72
N VAL A 79 -1.70 -10.13 5.59
CA VAL A 79 -1.36 -10.88 4.37
C VAL A 79 0.03 -10.46 3.93
N LEU A 80 0.97 -11.39 3.96
CA LEU A 80 2.34 -11.18 3.47
C LEU A 80 2.58 -12.04 2.23
N ASP A 81 3.54 -11.61 1.41
CA ASP A 81 3.96 -12.34 0.22
C ASP A 81 4.50 -13.73 0.63
N ASP A 82 5.37 -13.78 1.65
CA ASP A 82 5.86 -15.04 2.21
C ASP A 82 4.69 -15.86 2.81
N SER A 83 4.55 -17.11 2.39
CA SER A 83 3.53 -18.00 2.93
C SER A 83 3.92 -18.52 4.32
N PHE A 84 3.15 -18.14 5.36
CA PHE A 84 3.28 -18.74 6.71
C PHE A 84 2.57 -20.09 6.81
N LEU A 85 1.78 -20.44 5.81
CA LEU A 85 1.01 -21.68 5.79
C LEU A 85 1.78 -22.74 5.02
N SER A 86 1.94 -23.91 5.62
CA SER A 86 2.54 -25.06 4.94
C SER A 86 1.73 -25.45 3.71
N GLU A 87 2.40 -25.74 2.61
CA GLU A 87 1.76 -26.15 1.37
C GLU A 87 1.02 -27.50 1.46
N TYR A 88 1.24 -28.28 2.51
CA TYR A 88 0.57 -29.55 2.76
C TYR A 88 -0.70 -29.44 3.58
N LEU A 89 -1.07 -28.25 4.04
CA LEU A 89 -2.33 -28.01 4.74
C LEU A 89 -3.47 -27.81 3.73
N ASN A 90 -4.67 -28.20 4.12
CA ASN A 90 -5.93 -27.87 3.45
C ASN A 90 -6.72 -26.84 4.28
N SER A 91 -7.85 -26.35 3.76
CA SER A 91 -8.67 -25.35 4.44
C SER A 91 -9.22 -25.83 5.79
N LEU A 92 -9.50 -27.14 5.96
CA LEU A 92 -9.98 -27.70 7.23
C LEU A 92 -8.88 -27.70 8.30
N ASP A 93 -7.64 -28.01 7.91
CA ASP A 93 -6.51 -28.00 8.83
C ASP A 93 -6.16 -26.58 9.26
N ILE A 94 -6.21 -25.63 8.32
CA ILE A 94 -6.00 -24.20 8.61
C ILE A 94 -7.05 -23.69 9.59
N ASN A 95 -8.34 -24.02 9.40
CA ASN A 95 -9.38 -23.67 10.35
C ASN A 95 -9.07 -24.17 11.77
N LYS A 96 -8.65 -25.44 11.92
CA LYS A 96 -8.28 -26.01 13.22
C LYS A 96 -7.11 -25.25 13.87
N ILE A 97 -6.09 -24.89 13.08
CA ILE A 97 -4.92 -24.15 13.55
C ILE A 97 -5.33 -22.75 14.01
N MET A 98 -6.06 -22.00 13.18
CA MET A 98 -6.43 -20.62 13.44
C MET A 98 -7.38 -20.49 14.64
N LYS A 99 -8.27 -21.43 14.84
CA LYS A 99 -9.15 -21.52 16.00
C LYS A 99 -8.39 -21.64 17.35
N ASN A 100 -7.17 -22.18 17.31
CA ASN A 100 -6.31 -22.26 18.49
C ASN A 100 -5.41 -21.03 18.67
N ILE A 101 -5.24 -20.22 17.62
CA ILE A 101 -4.39 -19.02 17.62
C ILE A 101 -5.21 -17.79 18.01
N TYR A 102 -6.35 -17.57 17.34
CA TYR A 102 -7.20 -16.39 17.52
C TYR A 102 -8.40 -16.68 18.43
N LYS A 103 -8.56 -15.89 19.49
CA LYS A 103 -9.71 -16.02 20.43
C LYS A 103 -11.03 -15.69 19.74
N ASN A 104 -11.01 -14.69 18.84
CA ASN A 104 -12.18 -14.21 18.11
C ASN A 104 -12.35 -14.91 16.77
N TRP A 105 -11.78 -16.12 16.58
CA TRP A 105 -11.92 -16.85 15.33
C TRP A 105 -13.37 -17.20 15.03
N ASP A 106 -13.87 -16.75 13.90
CA ASP A 106 -15.20 -17.07 13.39
C ASP A 106 -15.13 -18.15 12.30
N GLU A 107 -15.31 -19.39 12.73
CA GLU A 107 -15.31 -20.55 11.84
C GLU A 107 -16.41 -20.49 10.77
N LYS A 108 -17.58 -19.91 11.10
CA LYS A 108 -18.68 -19.78 10.13
C LYS A 108 -18.33 -18.77 9.05
N LEU A 109 -17.77 -17.62 9.43
CA LEU A 109 -17.30 -16.60 8.52
C LEU A 109 -16.16 -17.14 7.63
N TYR A 110 -15.23 -17.89 8.21
CA TYR A 110 -14.16 -18.52 7.46
C TYR A 110 -14.67 -19.44 6.35
N PHE A 111 -15.58 -20.36 6.69
CA PHE A 111 -16.15 -21.27 5.70
C PHE A 111 -17.07 -20.58 4.70
N LYS A 112 -17.70 -19.47 5.07
CA LYS A 112 -18.39 -18.59 4.12
C LYS A 112 -17.43 -18.05 3.07
N TYR A 113 -16.28 -17.49 3.48
CA TYR A 113 -15.24 -17.04 2.51
C TYR A 113 -14.71 -18.18 1.64
N ILE A 114 -14.49 -19.38 2.21
CA ILE A 114 -14.07 -20.54 1.43
C ILE A 114 -15.09 -20.87 0.32
N GLU A 115 -16.37 -20.76 0.62
CA GLU A 115 -17.46 -21.01 -0.35
C GLU A 115 -17.57 -19.88 -1.37
N ASP A 116 -17.60 -18.62 -0.93
CA ASP A 116 -17.71 -17.42 -1.78
C ASP A 116 -16.54 -17.36 -2.77
N PHE A 117 -15.33 -17.70 -2.33
CA PHE A 117 -14.12 -17.75 -3.18
C PHE A 117 -14.00 -19.03 -4.00
N LYS A 118 -14.97 -19.95 -3.89
CA LYS A 118 -14.97 -21.26 -4.58
C LYS A 118 -13.70 -22.07 -4.33
N LEU A 119 -13.20 -22.01 -3.09
CA LEU A 119 -12.02 -22.77 -2.68
C LEU A 119 -12.43 -24.19 -2.22
N SER A 120 -11.58 -25.18 -2.53
CA SER A 120 -11.79 -26.54 -2.07
C SER A 120 -11.46 -26.66 -0.58
N LYS A 121 -12.31 -27.35 0.21
CA LYS A 121 -12.02 -27.62 1.62
C LYS A 121 -10.94 -28.68 1.80
N GLU A 122 -10.78 -29.59 0.84
CA GLU A 122 -9.98 -30.82 0.97
C GLU A 122 -8.63 -30.75 0.24
N LYS A 123 -8.54 -29.96 -0.85
CA LYS A 123 -7.27 -29.80 -1.59
C LYS A 123 -6.21 -29.10 -0.73
N ILE A 124 -4.99 -29.60 -0.79
CA ILE A 124 -3.84 -28.97 -0.13
C ILE A 124 -3.42 -27.69 -0.86
N LEU A 125 -2.77 -26.76 -0.15
CA LEU A 125 -2.35 -25.47 -0.70
C LEU A 125 -1.39 -25.60 -1.90
N LYS A 126 -0.62 -26.68 -1.95
CA LYS A 126 0.27 -26.96 -3.08
C LYS A 126 -0.48 -27.08 -4.43
N GLU A 127 -1.75 -27.48 -4.40
CA GLU A 127 -2.62 -27.62 -5.57
C GLU A 127 -3.38 -26.35 -5.93
N TYR A 128 -3.24 -25.28 -5.11
CA TYR A 128 -3.89 -24.01 -5.34
C TYR A 128 -3.10 -23.15 -6.32
N SER A 129 -3.81 -22.43 -7.21
CA SER A 129 -3.23 -21.33 -7.97
C SER A 129 -2.81 -20.19 -7.03
N ASN A 130 -1.97 -19.26 -7.51
CA ASN A 130 -1.59 -18.10 -6.72
C ASN A 130 -2.82 -17.27 -6.28
N GLY A 131 -3.81 -17.10 -7.16
CA GLY A 131 -5.06 -16.43 -6.83
C GLY A 131 -5.85 -17.15 -5.74
N MET A 132 -5.95 -18.47 -5.79
CA MET A 132 -6.60 -19.27 -4.74
C MET A 132 -5.85 -19.17 -3.41
N LYS A 133 -4.51 -19.22 -3.43
CA LYS A 133 -3.68 -19.02 -2.22
C LYS A 133 -3.91 -17.64 -1.61
N MET A 134 -4.00 -16.60 -2.43
CA MET A 134 -4.24 -15.23 -1.97
C MET A 134 -5.65 -15.09 -1.36
N LYS A 135 -6.68 -15.57 -2.03
CA LYS A 135 -8.05 -15.60 -1.50
C LYS A 135 -8.12 -16.30 -0.14
N LEU A 136 -7.42 -17.42 0.01
CA LEU A 136 -7.33 -18.13 1.29
C LEU A 136 -6.63 -17.31 2.38
N LYS A 137 -5.50 -16.65 2.07
CA LYS A 137 -4.81 -15.75 3.00
C LYS A 137 -5.74 -14.63 3.48
N ILE A 138 -6.53 -14.05 2.57
CA ILE A 138 -7.52 -13.01 2.88
C ILE A 138 -8.66 -13.56 3.75
N ALA A 139 -9.19 -14.75 3.41
CA ALA A 139 -10.19 -15.42 4.24
C ALA A 139 -9.69 -15.62 5.67
N VAL A 140 -8.46 -16.07 5.85
CA VAL A 140 -7.81 -16.21 7.17
C VAL A 140 -7.71 -14.87 7.88
N ALA A 141 -7.20 -13.84 7.17
CA ALA A 141 -6.97 -12.51 7.73
C ALA A 141 -8.26 -11.82 8.19
N LEU A 142 -9.40 -12.10 7.55
CA LEU A 142 -10.69 -11.48 7.87
C LEU A 142 -11.50 -12.24 8.93
N SER A 143 -11.26 -13.55 9.09
CA SER A 143 -12.14 -14.42 9.88
C SER A 143 -11.97 -14.31 11.40
N HIS A 144 -11.10 -13.44 11.89
CA HIS A 144 -10.99 -13.12 13.32
C HIS A 144 -11.43 -11.69 13.64
N HIS A 145 -12.17 -11.05 12.72
CA HIS A 145 -12.73 -9.71 12.85
C HIS A 145 -11.68 -8.62 13.16
N PRO A 146 -10.64 -8.48 12.35
CA PRO A 146 -9.61 -7.47 12.58
C PRO A 146 -10.16 -6.05 12.44
N LYS A 147 -9.47 -5.08 13.07
CA LYS A 147 -9.71 -3.65 12.89
C LYS A 147 -8.73 -3.02 11.90
N LEU A 148 -7.54 -3.60 11.77
CA LEU A 148 -6.50 -3.13 10.84
C LEU A 148 -6.08 -4.28 9.93
N LEU A 149 -6.11 -4.07 8.61
CA LEU A 149 -5.47 -4.96 7.65
C LEU A 149 -4.11 -4.41 7.25
N ILE A 150 -3.09 -5.27 7.27
CA ILE A 150 -1.74 -4.98 6.79
C ILE A 150 -1.42 -5.98 5.69
N LEU A 151 -1.30 -5.46 4.46
CA LEU A 151 -1.26 -6.26 3.25
C LEU A 151 0.01 -5.93 2.44
N ASP A 152 0.82 -6.94 2.15
CA ASP A 152 2.02 -6.80 1.31
C ASP A 152 1.76 -7.42 -0.07
N GLU A 153 1.63 -6.58 -1.09
CA GLU A 153 1.39 -6.93 -2.51
C GLU A 153 0.21 -7.91 -2.74
N PRO A 154 -1.00 -7.67 -2.18
CA PRO A 154 -2.08 -8.66 -2.14
C PRO A 154 -2.70 -8.98 -3.52
N THR A 155 -2.42 -8.18 -4.54
CA THR A 155 -2.96 -8.34 -5.90
C THR A 155 -1.91 -8.81 -6.90
N LEU A 156 -0.67 -9.01 -6.46
CA LEU A 156 0.44 -9.39 -7.32
C LEU A 156 0.22 -10.77 -7.96
N GLY A 157 0.36 -10.83 -9.27
CA GLY A 157 0.27 -12.08 -10.04
C GLY A 157 -1.16 -12.66 -10.13
N LEU A 158 -2.17 -11.88 -9.80
CA LEU A 158 -3.57 -12.25 -9.98
C LEU A 158 -4.07 -11.88 -11.39
N ASP A 159 -5.00 -12.68 -11.88
CA ASP A 159 -5.78 -12.28 -13.06
C ASP A 159 -6.72 -11.11 -12.73
N PRO A 160 -7.21 -10.36 -13.74
CA PRO A 160 -8.03 -9.18 -13.50
C PRO A 160 -9.32 -9.43 -12.71
N ILE A 161 -9.94 -10.61 -12.84
CA ILE A 161 -11.18 -10.95 -12.13
C ILE A 161 -10.89 -11.15 -10.66
N ALA A 162 -9.92 -12.01 -10.33
CA ALA A 162 -9.51 -12.25 -8.95
C ALA A 162 -9.01 -10.97 -8.24
N ARG A 163 -8.32 -10.10 -9.00
CA ARG A 163 -7.87 -8.80 -8.50
C ARG A 163 -9.05 -7.92 -8.08
N ASN A 164 -10.03 -7.73 -8.96
CA ASN A 164 -11.20 -6.91 -8.66
C ASN A 164 -11.99 -7.46 -7.47
N GLU A 165 -12.21 -8.77 -7.40
CA GLU A 165 -12.90 -9.40 -6.25
C GLU A 165 -12.19 -9.08 -4.92
N ILE A 166 -10.87 -9.04 -4.90
CA ILE A 166 -10.09 -8.70 -3.70
C ILE A 166 -10.20 -7.21 -3.37
N LEU A 167 -10.15 -6.32 -4.37
CA LEU A 167 -10.31 -4.88 -4.15
C LEU A 167 -11.71 -4.55 -3.62
N ASP A 168 -12.75 -5.22 -4.12
CA ASP A 168 -14.14 -5.07 -3.63
C ASP A 168 -14.24 -5.47 -2.14
N ILE A 169 -13.57 -6.55 -1.72
CA ILE A 169 -13.53 -6.97 -0.31
C ILE A 169 -12.86 -5.89 0.56
N PHE A 170 -11.81 -5.24 0.09
CA PHE A 170 -11.16 -4.16 0.83
C PHE A 170 -12.08 -2.94 0.95
N GLN A 171 -12.84 -2.61 -0.09
CA GLN A 171 -13.84 -1.55 -0.04
C GLN A 171 -14.99 -1.90 0.91
N GLU A 172 -15.44 -3.15 0.95
CA GLU A 172 -16.45 -3.61 1.92
C GLU A 172 -15.90 -3.54 3.35
N PHE A 173 -14.67 -3.98 3.57
CA PHE A 173 -14.04 -3.97 4.90
C PHE A 173 -13.98 -2.56 5.51
N ILE A 174 -13.69 -1.54 4.70
CA ILE A 174 -13.50 -0.16 5.16
C ILE A 174 -14.81 0.61 5.38
N GLN A 175 -15.98 0.02 5.10
CA GLN A 175 -17.27 0.66 5.39
C GLN A 175 -17.48 0.90 6.90
N ASP A 176 -16.74 0.19 7.75
CA ASP A 176 -16.69 0.46 9.19
C ASP A 176 -15.61 1.52 9.47
N GLU A 177 -16.03 2.72 9.86
CA GLU A 177 -15.18 3.88 10.14
C GLU A 177 -14.12 3.64 11.26
N ASN A 178 -14.25 2.56 12.03
CA ASN A 178 -13.27 2.19 13.06
C ASN A 178 -12.13 1.30 12.53
N LYS A 179 -12.20 0.89 11.27
CA LYS A 179 -11.21 0.04 10.62
C LYS A 179 -10.19 0.86 9.83
N GLY A 180 -9.16 0.18 9.33
CA GLY A 180 -8.17 0.78 8.45
C GLY A 180 -7.46 -0.28 7.62
N ILE A 181 -6.93 0.12 6.46
CA ILE A 181 -6.13 -0.75 5.60
C ILE A 181 -4.82 -0.06 5.27
N PHE A 182 -3.72 -0.75 5.54
CA PHE A 182 -2.38 -0.39 5.07
C PHE A 182 -1.96 -1.42 4.01
N VAL A 183 -1.91 -1.02 2.76
CA VAL A 183 -1.64 -1.93 1.63
C VAL A 183 -0.45 -1.47 0.82
N SER A 184 0.58 -2.32 0.70
CA SER A 184 1.66 -2.08 -0.24
C SER A 184 1.29 -2.58 -1.64
N SER A 185 1.67 -1.83 -2.66
CA SER A 185 1.57 -2.27 -4.05
C SER A 185 2.58 -1.52 -4.93
N HIS A 186 3.03 -2.17 -5.99
CA HIS A 186 3.68 -1.48 -7.11
C HIS A 186 2.72 -1.32 -8.31
N ILE A 187 1.48 -1.80 -8.19
CA ILE A 187 0.42 -1.63 -9.19
C ILE A 187 -0.40 -0.41 -8.80
N THR A 188 -0.06 0.73 -9.41
CA THR A 188 -0.66 2.03 -9.09
C THR A 188 -2.15 2.08 -9.36
N SER A 189 -2.62 1.41 -10.42
CA SER A 189 -4.04 1.37 -10.78
C SER A 189 -4.94 0.78 -9.70
N ASP A 190 -4.45 -0.20 -8.93
CA ASP A 190 -5.21 -0.76 -7.81
C ASP A 190 -5.42 0.28 -6.72
N LEU A 191 -4.35 1.02 -6.40
CA LEU A 191 -4.40 2.06 -5.37
C LEU A 191 -5.20 3.27 -5.83
N GLU A 192 -5.15 3.64 -7.12
CA GLU A 192 -6.05 4.66 -7.67
C GLU A 192 -7.52 4.29 -7.48
N HIS A 193 -7.84 3.00 -7.54
CA HIS A 193 -9.21 2.52 -7.37
C HIS A 193 -9.67 2.60 -5.91
N ILE A 194 -8.86 2.13 -4.94
CA ILE A 194 -9.34 1.91 -3.57
C ILE A 194 -8.77 2.85 -2.51
N ALA A 195 -7.59 3.47 -2.73
CA ALA A 195 -6.91 4.20 -1.66
C ALA A 195 -7.47 5.61 -1.46
N ASP A 196 -7.46 6.07 -0.20
CA ASP A 196 -7.73 7.45 0.20
C ASP A 196 -6.45 8.26 0.30
N TYR A 197 -5.39 7.62 0.81
CA TYR A 197 -4.05 8.20 0.96
C TYR A 197 -3.03 7.40 0.17
N ILE A 198 -2.06 8.10 -0.38
CA ILE A 198 -0.91 7.51 -1.07
C ILE A 198 0.37 7.97 -0.37
N THR A 199 1.13 7.00 0.11
CA THR A 199 2.46 7.22 0.67
C THR A 199 3.50 6.60 -0.26
N PHE A 200 4.38 7.43 -0.81
CA PHE A 200 5.42 6.99 -1.73
C PHE A 200 6.76 6.88 -1.03
N ILE A 201 7.34 5.68 -1.06
CA ILE A 201 8.69 5.40 -0.56
C ILE A 201 9.66 5.16 -1.71
N ASN A 202 10.83 5.76 -1.64
CA ASN A 202 11.93 5.52 -2.58
C ASN A 202 13.26 5.51 -1.84
N ASN A 203 14.12 4.52 -2.10
CA ASN A 203 15.44 4.37 -1.47
C ASN A 203 15.42 4.51 0.07
N GLY A 204 14.41 3.95 0.72
CA GLY A 204 14.25 3.95 2.17
C GLY A 204 13.78 5.27 2.78
N GLU A 205 13.30 6.21 2.00
CA GLU A 205 12.78 7.51 2.44
C GLU A 205 11.37 7.75 1.93
N ILE A 206 10.51 8.38 2.75
CA ILE A 206 9.20 8.83 2.29
C ILE A 206 9.39 10.09 1.44
N ILE A 207 8.94 10.01 0.21
CA ILE A 207 8.98 11.13 -0.73
C ILE A 207 7.78 12.06 -0.51
N PHE A 208 6.59 11.47 -0.36
CA PHE A 208 5.38 12.17 0.03
C PHE A 208 4.38 11.21 0.70
N SER A 209 3.45 11.79 1.46
CA SER A 209 2.25 11.13 1.95
C SER A 209 1.10 12.13 1.82
N LYS A 210 0.17 11.88 0.89
CA LYS A 210 -0.88 12.81 0.48
C LYS A 210 -2.18 12.07 0.22
N THR A 211 -3.30 12.79 0.19
CA THR A 211 -4.56 12.21 -0.29
C THR A 211 -4.46 11.92 -1.79
N LYS A 212 -5.13 10.86 -2.22
CA LYS A 212 -5.21 10.51 -3.64
C LYS A 212 -5.79 11.66 -4.47
N ASP A 213 -6.84 12.30 -3.96
CA ASP A 213 -7.50 13.40 -4.65
C ASP A 213 -6.55 14.59 -4.84
N GLU A 214 -5.74 14.95 -3.81
CA GLU A 214 -4.73 15.99 -3.95
C GLU A 214 -3.74 15.67 -5.07
N LEU A 215 -3.26 14.43 -5.16
CA LEU A 215 -2.33 14.00 -6.20
C LEU A 215 -2.94 14.04 -7.61
N LEU A 216 -4.17 13.57 -7.78
CA LEU A 216 -4.81 13.50 -9.11
C LEU A 216 -5.41 14.81 -9.56
N GLU A 217 -5.88 15.67 -8.62
CA GLU A 217 -6.51 16.93 -8.96
C GLU A 217 -5.56 18.11 -9.06
N SER A 218 -4.52 18.16 -8.19
CA SER A 218 -3.62 19.31 -8.15
C SER A 218 -2.38 19.13 -9.01
N TYR A 219 -1.85 17.92 -9.09
CA TYR A 219 -0.67 17.64 -9.89
C TYR A 219 -0.97 17.67 -11.40
N GLY A 220 0.06 17.93 -12.18
CA GLY A 220 -0.03 17.91 -13.63
C GLY A 220 1.34 17.67 -14.28
N ILE A 221 1.35 17.24 -15.53
CA ILE A 221 2.53 17.18 -16.36
C ILE A 221 2.43 18.26 -17.42
N ALA A 222 3.27 19.30 -17.30
CA ALA A 222 3.39 20.33 -18.31
C ALA A 222 4.32 19.84 -19.41
N ARG A 223 3.80 19.75 -20.64
CA ARG A 223 4.60 19.44 -21.82
C ARG A 223 5.06 20.73 -22.49
N CYS A 224 6.37 20.90 -22.58
CA CYS A 224 6.91 22.13 -23.07
C CYS A 224 8.12 21.91 -23.98
N SER A 225 8.34 22.85 -24.90
CA SER A 225 9.58 22.95 -25.68
C SER A 225 10.75 23.34 -24.76
N LYS A 226 11.95 23.19 -25.27
CA LYS A 226 13.14 23.66 -24.55
C LYS A 226 13.07 25.16 -24.19
N GLU A 227 12.62 26.00 -25.13
CA GLU A 227 12.50 27.44 -24.91
C GLU A 227 11.45 27.82 -23.85
N GLN A 228 10.40 27.02 -23.73
CA GLN A 228 9.38 27.15 -22.66
C GLN A 228 9.95 26.70 -21.33
N PHE A 229 10.64 25.55 -21.31
CA PHE A 229 11.25 24.98 -20.11
C PHE A 229 12.31 25.91 -19.50
N ASP A 230 13.15 26.51 -20.33
CA ASP A 230 14.20 27.45 -19.89
C ASP A 230 13.65 28.72 -19.19
N LYS A 231 12.34 29.00 -19.33
CA LYS A 231 11.63 30.10 -18.64
C LYS A 231 10.99 29.68 -17.33
N ILE A 232 10.88 28.39 -17.05
CA ILE A 232 10.28 27.89 -15.82
C ILE A 232 11.30 27.98 -14.70
N LYS A 233 10.91 28.57 -13.58
CA LYS A 233 11.76 28.63 -12.40
C LYS A 233 11.85 27.27 -11.73
N LYS A 234 13.02 26.96 -11.15
CA LYS A 234 13.28 25.66 -10.48
C LYS A 234 12.37 25.39 -9.27
N GLU A 235 11.84 26.44 -8.67
CA GLU A 235 10.91 26.37 -7.54
C GLU A 235 9.48 26.02 -7.94
N ASP A 236 9.11 26.20 -9.22
CA ASP A 236 7.75 26.01 -9.73
C ASP A 236 7.50 24.61 -10.31
N TYR A 237 8.49 23.74 -10.25
CA TYR A 237 8.33 22.33 -10.63
C TYR A 237 9.05 21.40 -9.65
N ILE A 238 8.60 20.14 -9.63
CA ILE A 238 9.17 19.10 -8.76
C ILE A 238 10.37 18.47 -9.41
N LYS A 239 10.17 17.92 -10.60
CA LYS A 239 11.17 17.26 -11.45
C LYS A 239 10.74 17.33 -12.90
N TYR A 240 11.66 17.07 -13.81
CA TYR A 240 11.35 16.97 -15.23
C TYR A 240 12.01 15.74 -15.86
N LYS A 241 11.42 15.27 -16.95
CA LYS A 241 11.99 14.25 -17.82
C LYS A 241 12.20 14.85 -19.21
N LYS A 242 13.43 14.77 -19.70
CA LYS A 242 13.76 15.20 -21.05
C LYS A 242 13.46 14.08 -22.03
N ASN A 243 12.55 14.32 -22.96
CA ASN A 243 12.28 13.46 -24.10
C ASN A 243 13.03 13.97 -25.35
N LYS A 244 12.90 13.26 -26.47
CA LYS A 244 13.60 13.61 -27.71
C LYS A 244 13.28 15.02 -28.22
N TYR A 245 12.03 15.46 -28.06
CA TYR A 245 11.51 16.71 -28.63
C TYR A 245 10.89 17.67 -27.62
N GLU A 246 10.60 17.21 -26.42
CA GLU A 246 9.87 17.95 -25.38
C GLU A 246 10.36 17.61 -23.98
N TYR A 247 9.94 18.41 -23.01
CA TYR A 247 10.16 18.22 -21.59
C TYR A 247 8.82 17.92 -20.92
N ASP A 248 8.73 16.81 -20.19
CA ASP A 248 7.63 16.50 -19.28
C ASP A 248 8.00 17.01 -17.89
N VAL A 249 7.30 18.03 -17.45
CA VAL A 249 7.62 18.74 -16.20
C VAL A 249 6.52 18.45 -15.18
N LEU A 250 6.88 17.77 -14.11
CA LEU A 250 5.95 17.47 -13.01
C LEU A 250 5.77 18.69 -12.13
N ILE A 251 4.55 19.14 -12.02
CA ILE A 251 4.13 20.30 -11.24
C ILE A 251 3.14 19.90 -10.15
N GLU A 252 3.25 20.52 -8.97
CA GLU A 252 2.40 20.20 -7.82
C GLU A 252 1.04 20.91 -7.91
N ASN A 253 1.01 22.14 -8.42
CA ASN A 253 -0.21 22.93 -8.57
C ASN A 253 -0.42 23.40 -10.01
N LYS A 254 -1.13 22.59 -10.80
CA LYS A 254 -1.40 22.90 -12.22
C LYS A 254 -2.21 24.17 -12.44
N TYR A 255 -3.02 24.59 -11.44
CA TYR A 255 -3.85 25.79 -11.57
C TYR A 255 -3.00 27.07 -11.41
N GLU A 256 -2.09 27.10 -10.44
CA GLU A 256 -1.17 28.21 -10.22
C GLU A 256 -0.15 28.29 -11.36
N PHE A 257 0.38 27.14 -11.77
CA PHE A 257 1.33 27.05 -12.87
C PHE A 257 0.79 27.63 -14.17
N ARG A 258 -0.50 27.36 -14.52
CA ARG A 258 -1.18 27.94 -15.69
C ARG A 258 -1.27 29.45 -15.65
N LYS A 259 -1.36 30.07 -14.46
CA LYS A 259 -1.41 31.53 -14.33
C LYS A 259 -0.05 32.18 -14.59
N ASN A 260 1.03 31.47 -14.20
CA ASN A 260 2.38 32.00 -14.25
C ASN A 260 3.08 31.75 -15.59
N TYR A 261 2.69 30.66 -16.28
CA TYR A 261 3.34 30.23 -17.50
C TYR A 261 2.38 30.01 -18.64
N ASN A 262 2.72 30.54 -19.82
CA ASN A 262 1.91 30.35 -21.03
C ASN A 262 2.24 28.99 -21.69
N ILE A 263 1.89 27.90 -20.99
CA ILE A 263 2.05 26.54 -21.47
C ILE A 263 0.67 25.98 -21.74
N SER A 264 0.42 25.63 -23.00
CA SER A 264 -0.92 25.23 -23.48
C SER A 264 -1.33 23.83 -23.06
N VAL A 265 -0.35 22.93 -22.86
CA VAL A 265 -0.64 21.54 -22.56
C VAL A 265 -0.18 21.17 -21.15
N ILE A 266 -1.12 20.95 -20.26
CA ILE A 266 -0.89 20.34 -18.93
C ILE A 266 -1.83 19.15 -18.84
N ASP A 267 -1.25 17.97 -18.93
CA ASP A 267 -2.00 16.71 -18.86
C ASP A 267 -2.42 16.39 -17.42
N LYS A 268 -3.52 15.65 -17.29
CA LYS A 268 -3.83 14.99 -16.04
C LYS A 268 -2.77 13.92 -15.78
N THR A 269 -2.41 13.75 -14.52
CA THR A 269 -1.46 12.72 -14.10
C THR A 269 -2.17 11.50 -13.55
N SER A 270 -1.56 10.33 -13.74
CA SER A 270 -1.81 9.12 -12.95
C SER A 270 -0.78 9.01 -11.81
N LEU A 271 -1.03 8.13 -10.84
CA LEU A 271 0.00 7.82 -9.83
C LEU A 271 1.26 7.24 -10.46
N GLU A 272 1.12 6.48 -11.54
CA GLU A 272 2.24 5.91 -12.30
C GLU A 272 3.13 7.01 -12.89
N ASP A 273 2.53 8.01 -13.53
CA ASP A 273 3.26 9.14 -14.12
C ASP A 273 4.03 9.93 -13.06
N ILE A 274 3.37 10.22 -11.93
CA ILE A 274 3.99 10.91 -10.80
C ILE A 274 5.22 10.13 -10.32
N MET A 275 5.06 8.82 -10.06
CA MET A 275 6.16 7.96 -9.60
C MET A 275 7.31 7.91 -10.61
N LEU A 276 7.01 7.71 -11.90
CA LEU A 276 8.02 7.62 -12.95
C LEU A 276 8.87 8.87 -13.02
N ILE A 277 8.27 10.07 -12.93
CA ILE A 277 9.01 11.33 -12.95
C ILE A 277 9.79 11.53 -11.64
N TYR A 278 9.25 11.13 -10.48
CA TYR A 278 10.03 11.17 -9.23
C TYR A 278 11.26 10.26 -9.26
N ILE A 279 11.18 9.09 -9.88
CA ILE A 279 12.27 8.11 -9.93
C ILE A 279 13.29 8.46 -11.00
N LYS A 280 12.83 8.74 -12.23
CA LYS A 280 13.67 8.88 -13.43
C LYS A 280 13.93 10.33 -13.85
N GLY A 281 13.23 11.28 -13.25
CA GLY A 281 13.34 12.70 -13.60
C GLY A 281 14.55 13.36 -12.95
N GLU A 282 15.01 14.43 -13.60
CA GLU A 282 16.05 15.36 -13.16
C GLU A 282 15.43 16.53 -12.37
N LYS A 283 16.27 17.26 -11.60
CA LYS A 283 15.84 18.42 -10.82
C LYS A 283 16.60 19.70 -11.27
#